data_2248c55994b604c23672069a89c3c7c8
#
_entry.id   2248c55994b604c23672069a89c3c7c8
#
_cell.length_a   1.000
_cell.length_b   1.000
_cell.length_c   1.000
_cell.angle_alpha   90.00
_cell.angle_beta   90.00
_cell.angle_gamma   90.00
#
_symmetry.space_group_name_H-M   'P 1'
#
loop_
_entity.id
_entity.type
_entity.pdbx_description
1 polymer ?
#
loop_
_entity_poly.entity_id
_entity_poly.type
_entity_poly.pdbx_seq_one_letter_code
_entity_poly.pdbx_strand_id
1 'polypeptide(L)'
;MKLFPLFALTAVVATPALAQEARQLNAHEHGVGQLDIAFDGDQIAMELHAPGADIVGFEYGAESAEDRAAVDAAVAAVAKPLDLFVLTEAAGCSIVNASAGLESEEEHDAHDDDHDDDHAADEDSHDDHADEGHEDHADEADHTEFHAEYLLTCADPSAVTDITFAYFDAFPNALEVEVQVISDTGAMSFEVERDAPTLDLRGMF
;
A
#
# COMPACT_ATOMS: atom_id res chain seq x y z
N MET A 1 50.89 32.84 40.90
CA MET A 1 49.52 33.00 40.36
C MET A 1 49.41 32.13 39.09
N LYS A 2 48.69 31.00 39.17
CA LYS A 2 48.46 30.08 38.01
C LYS A 2 47.03 30.26 37.58
N LEU A 3 46.82 30.84 36.38
CA LEU A 3 45.48 30.91 35.73
C LEU A 3 45.15 29.57 35.12
N PHE A 4 44.02 28.98 35.50
CA PHE A 4 43.40 27.85 34.82
C PHE A 4 42.41 28.37 33.79
N PRO A 5 42.45 27.90 32.55
CA PRO A 5 41.39 28.24 31.58
C PRO A 5 40.16 27.35 31.83
N LEU A 6 39.01 28.03 31.93
CA LEU A 6 37.70 27.40 32.05
C LEU A 6 37.24 26.96 30.64
N PHE A 7 37.20 25.66 30.38
CA PHE A 7 36.62 25.10 29.15
C PHE A 7 35.10 25.03 29.31
N ALA A 8 34.36 25.85 28.54
CA ALA A 8 32.92 25.75 28.44
C ALA A 8 32.52 24.61 27.51
N LEU A 9 31.90 23.58 28.06
CA LEU A 9 31.37 22.43 27.31
C LEU A 9 29.96 22.80 26.80
N THR A 10 29.84 23.11 25.51
CA THR A 10 28.54 23.31 24.85
C THR A 10 27.93 21.96 24.49
N ALA A 11 26.85 21.60 25.18
CA ALA A 11 26.05 20.40 24.82
C ALA A 11 25.18 20.73 23.62
N VAL A 12 25.41 20.06 22.49
CA VAL A 12 24.55 20.07 21.32
C VAL A 12 23.40 19.08 21.56
N VAL A 13 22.19 19.60 21.73
CA VAL A 13 20.97 18.77 21.82
C VAL A 13 20.56 18.42 20.39
N ALA A 14 20.79 17.17 19.98
CA ALA A 14 20.24 16.65 18.74
C ALA A 14 18.74 16.36 18.95
N THR A 15 17.86 17.12 18.29
CA THR A 15 16.43 16.79 18.20
C THR A 15 16.25 15.63 17.20
N PRO A 16 15.52 14.55 17.55
CA PRO A 16 15.16 13.54 16.56
C PRO A 16 14.25 14.20 15.54
N ALA A 17 14.66 14.19 14.28
CA ALA A 17 13.76 14.48 13.16
C ALA A 17 12.81 13.28 13.06
N LEU A 18 11.53 13.46 13.38
CA LEU A 18 10.49 12.54 12.98
C LEU A 18 10.38 12.70 11.47
N ALA A 19 10.93 11.74 10.73
CA ALA A 19 10.60 11.57 9.32
C ALA A 19 9.12 11.14 9.31
N GLN A 20 8.23 12.05 8.98
CA GLN A 20 6.91 11.71 8.49
C GLN A 20 7.15 11.13 7.11
N GLU A 21 7.05 9.82 6.98
CA GLU A 21 6.88 9.19 5.69
C GLU A 21 5.54 9.70 5.14
N ALA A 22 5.62 10.74 4.29
CA ALA A 22 4.53 11.03 3.41
C ALA A 22 4.44 9.81 2.48
N ARG A 23 3.48 8.93 2.69
CA ARG A 23 3.06 7.98 1.67
C ARG A 23 2.64 8.84 0.48
N GLN A 24 3.54 9.00 -0.47
CA GLN A 24 3.14 9.44 -1.80
C GLN A 24 2.40 8.23 -2.37
N LEU A 25 1.09 8.37 -2.52
CA LEU A 25 0.34 7.51 -3.43
C LEU A 25 1.00 7.70 -4.79
N ASN A 26 1.80 6.71 -5.19
CA ASN A 26 2.36 6.69 -6.53
C ASN A 26 1.18 6.60 -7.48
N ALA A 27 1.23 7.40 -8.57
CA ALA A 27 0.27 7.23 -9.65
C ALA A 27 0.29 5.74 -10.04
N HIS A 28 -0.85 5.06 -9.83
CA HIS A 28 -0.97 3.63 -10.13
C HIS A 28 -0.74 3.41 -11.62
N GLU A 29 0.14 2.47 -11.94
CA GLU A 29 0.31 2.01 -13.31
C GLU A 29 -0.57 0.76 -13.49
N HIS A 30 -1.50 0.80 -14.46
CA HIS A 30 -2.37 -0.33 -14.74
C HIS A 30 -1.58 -1.56 -15.15
N GLY A 31 -1.88 -2.67 -14.58
CA GLY A 31 -1.17 -3.93 -14.79
C GLY A 31 -0.03 -4.18 -13.81
N VAL A 32 0.32 -3.20 -12.96
CA VAL A 32 1.44 -3.28 -12.02
C VAL A 32 0.94 -3.24 -10.58
N GLY A 33 1.09 -4.35 -9.85
CA GLY A 33 0.86 -4.42 -8.41
C GLY A 33 2.17 -4.28 -7.64
N GLN A 34 2.07 -4.06 -6.32
CA GLN A 34 3.22 -4.00 -5.42
C GLN A 34 3.06 -5.03 -4.30
N LEU A 35 4.15 -5.72 -3.95
CA LEU A 35 4.17 -6.70 -2.86
C LEU A 35 5.41 -6.51 -2.00
N ASP A 36 5.21 -6.05 -0.78
CA ASP A 36 6.26 -5.97 0.23
C ASP A 36 6.31 -7.26 1.04
N ILE A 37 7.50 -7.83 1.23
CA ILE A 37 7.73 -9.07 1.99
C ILE A 37 8.82 -8.83 3.01
N ALA A 38 8.54 -9.07 4.29
CA ALA A 38 9.51 -8.98 5.36
C ALA A 38 9.64 -10.32 6.09
N PHE A 39 10.88 -10.83 6.18
CA PHE A 39 11.24 -12.02 6.95
C PHE A 39 11.77 -11.60 8.32
N ASP A 40 11.11 -12.03 9.40
CA ASP A 40 11.51 -11.78 10.79
C ASP A 40 11.40 -13.06 11.64
N GLY A 41 12.53 -13.69 11.90
CA GLY A 41 12.58 -14.95 12.65
C GLY A 41 11.83 -16.07 11.94
N ASP A 42 10.75 -16.57 12.53
CA ASP A 42 9.86 -17.59 11.98
C ASP A 42 8.62 -17.01 11.29
N GLN A 43 8.54 -15.70 11.19
CA GLN A 43 7.41 -14.98 10.58
C GLN A 43 7.77 -14.39 9.22
N ILE A 44 6.75 -14.31 8.36
CA ILE A 44 6.80 -13.59 7.10
C ILE A 44 5.59 -12.65 7.10
N ALA A 45 5.84 -11.34 7.09
CA ALA A 45 4.81 -10.34 6.85
C ALA A 45 4.80 -10.01 5.36
N MET A 46 3.60 -9.83 4.79
CA MET A 46 3.45 -9.43 3.40
C MET A 46 2.36 -8.35 3.32
N GLU A 47 2.57 -7.37 2.44
CA GLU A 47 1.61 -6.30 2.14
C GLU A 47 1.46 -6.19 0.62
N LEU A 48 0.21 -6.31 0.14
CA LEU A 48 -0.14 -6.25 -1.28
C LEU A 48 -0.93 -4.98 -1.56
N HIS A 49 -0.52 -4.26 -2.59
CA HIS A 49 -1.25 -3.16 -3.21
C HIS A 49 -1.50 -3.50 -4.68
N ALA A 50 -2.75 -3.42 -5.12
CA ALA A 50 -3.10 -3.75 -6.49
C ALA A 50 -4.23 -2.86 -7.01
N PRO A 51 -4.06 -2.21 -8.19
CA PRO A 51 -5.10 -1.39 -8.79
C PRO A 51 -6.42 -2.16 -8.98
N GLY A 52 -7.56 -1.48 -8.74
CA GLY A 52 -8.88 -2.07 -8.96
C GLY A 52 -9.05 -2.65 -10.35
N ALA A 53 -8.55 -1.95 -11.39
CA ALA A 53 -8.57 -2.42 -12.77
C ALA A 53 -7.92 -3.79 -12.97
N ASP A 54 -6.86 -4.10 -12.22
CA ASP A 54 -6.11 -5.35 -12.36
C ASP A 54 -6.86 -6.53 -11.75
N ILE A 55 -7.60 -6.28 -10.68
CA ILE A 55 -8.27 -7.30 -9.87
C ILE A 55 -9.71 -7.54 -10.34
N VAL A 56 -10.51 -6.47 -10.51
CA VAL A 56 -11.95 -6.55 -10.86
C VAL A 56 -12.26 -6.00 -12.25
N GLY A 57 -11.29 -5.34 -12.91
CA GLY A 57 -11.43 -4.80 -14.27
C GLY A 57 -12.03 -3.39 -14.32
N PHE A 58 -12.17 -2.71 -13.19
CA PHE A 58 -12.60 -1.32 -13.07
C PHE A 58 -11.93 -0.65 -11.86
N GLU A 59 -11.91 0.70 -11.84
CA GLU A 59 -11.31 1.51 -10.77
C GLU A 59 -12.29 2.49 -10.13
N TYR A 60 -13.53 2.54 -10.61
CA TYR A 60 -14.57 3.35 -10.02
C TYR A 60 -15.21 2.67 -8.81
N GLY A 61 -15.85 3.44 -7.92
CA GLY A 61 -16.58 2.89 -6.78
C GLY A 61 -17.68 1.92 -7.22
N ALA A 62 -17.80 0.77 -6.56
CA ALA A 62 -18.77 -0.28 -6.90
C ALA A 62 -20.23 0.17 -6.66
N GLU A 63 -20.90 0.66 -7.69
CA GLU A 63 -22.26 1.20 -7.61
C GLU A 63 -23.35 0.15 -7.84
N SER A 64 -23.12 -0.79 -8.74
CA SER A 64 -24.09 -1.85 -9.06
C SER A 64 -24.01 -3.04 -8.10
N ALA A 65 -25.04 -3.87 -8.05
CA ALA A 65 -25.02 -5.11 -7.29
C ALA A 65 -24.00 -6.12 -7.89
N GLU A 66 -23.74 -6.03 -9.19
CA GLU A 66 -22.79 -6.88 -9.91
C GLU A 66 -21.34 -6.47 -9.53
N ASP A 67 -21.04 -5.15 -9.53
CA ASP A 67 -19.72 -4.65 -9.15
C ASP A 67 -19.40 -4.99 -7.70
N ARG A 68 -20.36 -4.76 -6.77
CA ARG A 68 -20.18 -5.15 -5.37
C ARG A 68 -19.92 -6.64 -5.19
N ALA A 69 -20.63 -7.49 -5.94
CA ALA A 69 -20.38 -8.92 -5.89
C ALA A 69 -19.00 -9.31 -6.45
N ALA A 70 -18.51 -8.59 -7.48
CA ALA A 70 -17.17 -8.77 -8.02
C ALA A 70 -16.10 -8.37 -6.99
N VAL A 71 -16.27 -7.22 -6.33
CA VAL A 71 -15.37 -6.75 -5.24
C VAL A 71 -15.38 -7.74 -4.07
N ASP A 72 -16.55 -8.20 -3.60
CA ASP A 72 -16.64 -9.18 -2.51
C ASP A 72 -15.91 -10.48 -2.85
N ALA A 73 -16.05 -10.96 -4.08
CA ALA A 73 -15.36 -12.17 -4.55
C ALA A 73 -13.84 -11.96 -4.64
N ALA A 74 -13.41 -10.79 -5.11
CA ALA A 74 -11.99 -10.42 -5.19
C ALA A 74 -11.36 -10.30 -3.80
N VAL A 75 -11.98 -9.60 -2.85
CA VAL A 75 -11.53 -9.52 -1.45
C VAL A 75 -11.38 -10.91 -0.85
N ALA A 76 -12.37 -11.81 -1.07
CA ALA A 76 -12.30 -13.18 -0.58
C ALA A 76 -11.19 -14.02 -1.23
N ALA A 77 -10.77 -13.70 -2.46
CA ALA A 77 -9.65 -14.34 -3.14
C ALA A 77 -8.32 -13.77 -2.63
N VAL A 78 -8.21 -12.43 -2.56
CA VAL A 78 -7.01 -11.73 -2.08
C VAL A 78 -6.71 -12.08 -0.62
N ALA A 79 -7.71 -12.33 0.22
CA ALA A 79 -7.53 -12.78 1.60
C ALA A 79 -6.92 -14.20 1.76
N LYS A 80 -6.48 -14.83 0.67
CA LYS A 80 -5.87 -16.17 0.68
C LYS A 80 -4.44 -16.15 0.14
N PRO A 81 -3.48 -15.59 0.89
CA PRO A 81 -2.12 -15.37 0.38
C PRO A 81 -1.43 -16.63 -0.15
N LEU A 82 -1.62 -17.80 0.48
CA LEU A 82 -0.95 -19.02 0.07
C LEU A 82 -1.57 -19.66 -1.20
N ASP A 83 -2.78 -19.25 -1.62
CA ASP A 83 -3.37 -19.63 -2.89
C ASP A 83 -2.83 -18.72 -4.02
N LEU A 84 -2.40 -17.49 -3.70
CA LEU A 84 -1.90 -16.50 -4.67
C LEU A 84 -0.37 -16.49 -4.77
N PHE A 85 0.31 -16.62 -3.65
CA PHE A 85 1.77 -16.60 -3.51
C PHE A 85 2.21 -17.95 -2.94
N VAL A 86 2.55 -18.88 -3.83
CA VAL A 86 2.87 -20.26 -3.45
C VAL A 86 4.34 -20.33 -3.05
N LEU A 87 4.60 -20.44 -1.74
CA LEU A 87 5.94 -20.56 -1.19
C LEU A 87 6.45 -22.01 -1.31
N THR A 88 7.78 -22.17 -1.30
CA THR A 88 8.42 -23.50 -1.26
C THR A 88 7.85 -24.36 -0.13
N GLU A 89 7.29 -25.53 -0.43
CA GLU A 89 6.60 -26.41 0.54
C GLU A 89 7.47 -26.80 1.74
N ALA A 90 8.79 -26.94 1.51
CA ALA A 90 9.75 -27.30 2.56
C ALA A 90 9.81 -26.28 3.71
N ALA A 91 9.42 -25.03 3.49
CA ALA A 91 9.38 -24.01 4.52
C ALA A 91 8.27 -24.25 5.56
N GLY A 92 7.22 -25.02 5.21
CA GLY A 92 6.12 -25.37 6.11
C GLY A 92 5.37 -24.17 6.64
N CYS A 93 5.03 -23.21 5.75
CA CYS A 93 4.36 -21.97 6.13
C CYS A 93 2.85 -22.17 6.32
N SER A 94 2.27 -21.39 7.23
CA SER A 94 0.83 -21.33 7.47
C SER A 94 0.40 -19.91 7.80
N ILE A 95 -0.87 -19.57 7.52
CA ILE A 95 -1.44 -18.25 7.74
C ILE A 95 -1.73 -18.06 9.24
N VAL A 96 -1.20 -16.99 9.83
CA VAL A 96 -1.54 -16.51 11.17
C VAL A 96 -2.66 -15.48 11.10
N ASN A 97 -2.54 -14.52 10.17
CA ASN A 97 -3.54 -13.51 9.89
C ASN A 97 -3.55 -13.17 8.40
N ALA A 98 -4.72 -12.83 7.89
CA ALA A 98 -4.89 -12.28 6.55
C ALA A 98 -6.08 -11.32 6.56
N SER A 99 -5.88 -10.10 6.07
CA SER A 99 -6.91 -9.10 5.84
C SER A 99 -6.80 -8.58 4.42
N ALA A 100 -7.92 -8.22 3.82
CA ALA A 100 -7.96 -7.62 2.51
C ALA A 100 -9.18 -6.69 2.42
N GLY A 101 -9.06 -5.61 1.64
CA GLY A 101 -10.11 -4.64 1.40
C GLY A 101 -9.91 -3.92 0.07
N LEU A 102 -10.94 -3.20 -0.37
CA LEU A 102 -10.86 -2.20 -1.42
C LEU A 102 -10.83 -0.84 -0.75
N GLU A 103 -9.85 -0.02 -1.07
CA GLU A 103 -9.71 1.36 -0.61
C GLU A 103 -9.98 2.31 -1.77
N SER A 104 -10.54 3.49 -1.49
CA SER A 104 -10.72 4.58 -2.44
C SER A 104 -9.93 5.80 -1.97
N GLU A 105 -9.40 6.59 -2.90
CA GLU A 105 -8.61 7.78 -2.57
C GLU A 105 -9.38 8.86 -1.79
N GLU A 106 -10.74 8.86 -1.85
CA GLU A 106 -11.57 9.85 -1.17
C GLU A 106 -11.65 9.71 0.36
N GLU A 107 -11.24 8.60 0.95
CA GLU A 107 -11.37 8.40 2.40
C GLU A 107 -10.28 9.10 3.25
N HIS A 108 -9.28 9.71 2.63
CA HIS A 108 -8.17 10.33 3.36
C HIS A 108 -8.34 11.83 3.67
N ASP A 109 -9.30 12.53 3.06
CA ASP A 109 -9.50 13.98 3.26
C ASP A 109 -10.55 14.34 4.33
N ALA A 110 -11.13 13.39 5.04
CA ALA A 110 -12.21 13.61 6.00
C ALA A 110 -11.77 13.74 7.46
N HIS A 111 -10.64 14.38 7.76
CA HIS A 111 -10.31 14.76 9.13
C HIS A 111 -9.69 16.16 9.22
N ASP A 112 -10.38 17.00 10.01
CA ASP A 112 -9.99 18.29 10.58
C ASP A 112 -10.38 19.55 9.80
N ASP A 113 -11.67 19.89 9.82
CA ASP A 113 -12.08 21.31 9.85
C ASP A 113 -13.26 21.52 10.83
N ASP A 114 -13.02 21.34 12.13
CA ASP A 114 -13.81 22.00 13.16
C ASP A 114 -13.33 23.47 13.28
N HIS A 115 -13.84 24.33 12.42
CA HIS A 115 -13.78 25.77 12.65
C HIS A 115 -15.15 26.28 13.08
N ASP A 116 -15.33 26.38 14.40
CA ASP A 116 -16.27 27.29 15.04
C ASP A 116 -15.89 28.75 14.66
N ASP A 117 -16.61 29.34 13.74
CA ASP A 117 -16.64 30.79 13.56
C ASP A 117 -18.08 31.30 13.60
N ASP A 118 -18.47 31.73 14.82
CA ASP A 118 -19.51 32.69 15.09
C ASP A 118 -19.23 34.01 14.36
N HIS A 119 -19.92 34.33 13.28
CA HIS A 119 -20.06 35.70 12.82
C HIS A 119 -21.50 36.06 12.51
N ALA A 120 -21.96 37.01 13.35
CA ALA A 120 -23.21 37.72 13.27
C ALA A 120 -23.37 38.50 11.96
N ALA A 121 -24.63 38.64 11.61
CA ALA A 121 -25.21 39.36 10.48
C ALA A 121 -24.64 40.77 10.25
N ASP A 122 -24.49 41.13 8.98
CA ASP A 122 -24.84 42.46 8.47
C ASP A 122 -25.27 42.34 7.02
N GLU A 123 -26.49 42.89 6.76
CA GLU A 123 -27.09 43.04 5.47
C GLU A 123 -26.39 44.12 4.66
N ASP A 124 -26.03 43.87 3.39
CA ASP A 124 -26.19 44.85 2.32
C ASP A 124 -26.07 44.22 0.93
N SER A 125 -27.03 44.57 0.14
CA SER A 125 -27.22 44.27 -1.29
C SER A 125 -26.09 44.78 -2.15
N HIS A 126 -25.68 44.01 -3.21
CA HIS A 126 -25.33 44.56 -4.52
C HIS A 126 -25.32 43.50 -5.62
N ASP A 127 -26.00 43.92 -6.68
CA ASP A 127 -26.21 43.48 -8.03
C ASP A 127 -25.05 42.77 -8.77
N ASP A 128 -25.50 41.89 -9.69
CA ASP A 128 -24.96 41.60 -11.03
C ASP A 128 -23.46 41.27 -11.13
N HIS A 129 -23.14 39.98 -11.19
CA HIS A 129 -22.07 39.51 -12.05
C HIS A 129 -22.49 38.26 -12.84
N ALA A 130 -22.42 38.45 -14.16
CA ALA A 130 -22.65 37.52 -15.21
C ALA A 130 -21.80 36.24 -15.05
N ASP A 131 -22.45 35.14 -15.30
CA ASP A 131 -22.07 33.92 -15.96
C ASP A 131 -20.69 33.99 -16.64
N GLU A 132 -19.67 33.45 -15.98
CA GLU A 132 -18.42 33.04 -16.61
C GLU A 132 -18.04 31.65 -16.09
N GLY A 133 -18.31 30.64 -16.96
CA GLY A 133 -17.49 29.46 -17.08
C GLY A 133 -17.34 28.61 -15.82
N HIS A 134 -18.27 27.66 -15.60
CA HIS A 134 -17.89 26.42 -14.93
C HIS A 134 -16.83 25.76 -15.81
N GLU A 135 -15.56 25.94 -15.45
CA GLU A 135 -14.51 25.04 -15.90
C GLU A 135 -14.94 23.65 -15.45
N ASP A 136 -15.13 22.77 -16.42
CA ASP A 136 -15.33 21.35 -16.21
C ASP A 136 -14.22 20.89 -15.27
N HIS A 137 -14.53 20.69 -13.99
CA HIS A 137 -13.76 19.79 -13.17
C HIS A 137 -13.90 18.45 -13.88
N ALA A 138 -12.89 18.09 -14.66
CA ALA A 138 -12.73 16.73 -15.10
C ALA A 138 -12.89 15.90 -13.83
N ASP A 139 -13.92 15.06 -13.79
CA ASP A 139 -14.11 14.07 -12.75
C ASP A 139 -12.75 13.39 -12.59
N GLU A 140 -12.03 13.70 -11.51
CA GLU A 140 -10.89 12.92 -11.10
C GLU A 140 -11.51 11.55 -10.84
N ALA A 141 -11.21 10.60 -11.71
CA ALA A 141 -11.77 9.27 -11.63
C ALA A 141 -11.32 8.71 -10.28
N ASP A 142 -12.29 8.39 -9.41
CA ASP A 142 -12.03 7.72 -8.15
C ASP A 142 -11.21 6.45 -8.44
N HIS A 143 -9.93 6.50 -8.10
CA HIS A 143 -9.08 5.33 -8.24
C HIS A 143 -9.27 4.45 -7.01
N THR A 144 -9.57 3.18 -7.25
CA THR A 144 -9.68 2.18 -6.19
C THR A 144 -8.50 1.23 -6.22
N GLU A 145 -8.03 0.84 -5.03
CA GLU A 145 -6.92 -0.07 -4.84
C GLU A 145 -7.32 -1.22 -3.89
N PHE A 146 -6.93 -2.43 -4.22
CA PHE A 146 -6.97 -3.53 -3.27
C PHE A 146 -5.74 -3.50 -2.40
N HIS A 147 -5.96 -3.40 -1.09
CA HIS A 147 -4.93 -3.48 -0.08
C HIS A 147 -5.11 -4.76 0.73
N ALA A 148 -4.01 -5.49 0.98
CA ALA A 148 -4.06 -6.66 1.84
C ALA A 148 -2.80 -6.83 2.67
N GLU A 149 -2.98 -7.23 3.92
CA GLU A 149 -1.93 -7.52 4.88
C GLU A 149 -1.98 -8.99 5.29
N TYR A 150 -0.82 -9.63 5.30
CA TYR A 150 -0.69 -11.04 5.66
C TYR A 150 0.40 -11.24 6.70
N LEU A 151 0.16 -12.13 7.63
CA LEU A 151 1.16 -12.64 8.55
C LEU A 151 1.17 -14.16 8.45
N LEU A 152 2.30 -14.72 8.08
CA LEU A 152 2.56 -16.15 8.01
C LEU A 152 3.52 -16.56 9.11
N THR A 153 3.48 -17.81 9.52
CA THR A 153 4.54 -18.46 10.31
C THR A 153 5.05 -19.67 9.54
N CYS A 154 6.36 -19.88 9.52
CA CYS A 154 7.02 -20.95 8.79
C CYS A 154 7.86 -21.80 9.74
N ALA A 155 7.88 -23.12 9.51
CA ALA A 155 8.73 -24.03 10.30
C ALA A 155 10.23 -23.80 9.99
N ASP A 156 10.55 -23.44 8.75
CA ASP A 156 11.91 -23.10 8.30
C ASP A 156 11.81 -22.00 7.21
N PRO A 157 11.79 -20.71 7.59
CA PRO A 157 11.73 -19.61 6.63
C PRO A 157 12.91 -19.60 5.64
N SER A 158 14.09 -20.08 6.05
CA SER A 158 15.26 -20.14 5.18
C SER A 158 15.12 -21.17 4.04
N ALA A 159 14.15 -22.06 4.13
CA ALA A 159 13.78 -22.99 3.06
C ALA A 159 12.87 -22.37 1.99
N VAL A 160 12.45 -21.10 2.12
CA VAL A 160 11.74 -20.36 1.06
C VAL A 160 12.76 -19.98 -0.01
N THR A 161 12.93 -20.85 -1.00
CA THR A 161 13.88 -20.64 -2.12
C THR A 161 13.24 -19.93 -3.30
N ASP A 162 11.93 -20.01 -3.40
CA ASP A 162 11.14 -19.39 -4.47
C ASP A 162 9.71 -19.13 -4.04
N ILE A 163 9.06 -18.18 -4.72
CA ILE A 163 7.64 -17.90 -4.62
C ILE A 163 7.04 -17.94 -6.02
N THR A 164 6.05 -18.81 -6.25
CA THR A 164 5.31 -18.83 -7.51
C THR A 164 4.05 -17.97 -7.39
N PHE A 165 3.86 -17.06 -8.33
CA PHE A 165 2.77 -16.10 -8.37
C PHE A 165 1.55 -16.69 -9.14
N ALA A 166 0.78 -17.56 -8.47
CA ALA A 166 -0.54 -17.97 -8.95
C ALA A 166 -1.55 -16.81 -8.99
N TYR A 167 -1.16 -15.66 -8.42
CA TYR A 167 -1.82 -14.37 -8.49
C TYR A 167 -2.22 -14.00 -9.92
N PHE A 168 -1.35 -14.20 -10.88
CA PHE A 168 -1.63 -13.90 -12.28
C PHE A 168 -2.70 -14.80 -12.92
N ASP A 169 -2.88 -16.02 -12.42
CA ASP A 169 -3.95 -16.91 -12.88
C ASP A 169 -5.30 -16.47 -12.31
N ALA A 170 -5.31 -15.95 -11.08
CA ALA A 170 -6.51 -15.43 -10.42
C ALA A 170 -6.95 -14.09 -11.03
N PHE A 171 -5.99 -13.22 -11.39
CA PHE A 171 -6.22 -11.86 -11.85
C PHE A 171 -5.62 -11.64 -13.26
N PRO A 172 -6.40 -11.90 -14.31
CA PRO A 172 -5.89 -11.89 -15.68
C PRO A 172 -5.48 -10.52 -16.23
N ASN A 173 -5.87 -9.42 -15.60
CA ASN A 173 -5.47 -8.07 -16.01
C ASN A 173 -4.13 -7.63 -15.39
N ALA A 174 -3.70 -8.22 -14.28
CA ALA A 174 -2.39 -7.96 -13.70
C ALA A 174 -1.28 -8.49 -14.61
N LEU A 175 -0.26 -7.72 -14.89
CA LEU A 175 0.83 -8.04 -15.82
C LEU A 175 2.16 -8.22 -15.10
N GLU A 176 2.37 -7.46 -14.03
CA GLU A 176 3.60 -7.39 -13.26
C GLU A 176 3.30 -7.20 -11.77
N VAL A 177 4.19 -7.66 -10.92
CA VAL A 177 4.24 -7.30 -9.50
C VAL A 177 5.65 -6.86 -9.17
N GLU A 178 5.78 -5.59 -8.73
CA GLU A 178 6.99 -5.08 -8.10
C GLU A 178 7.11 -5.64 -6.70
N VAL A 179 8.18 -6.36 -6.41
CA VAL A 179 8.36 -7.02 -5.11
C VAL A 179 9.53 -6.41 -4.37
N GLN A 180 9.31 -5.98 -3.13
CA GLN A 180 10.38 -5.63 -2.20
C GLN A 180 10.51 -6.72 -1.14
N VAL A 181 11.72 -7.23 -0.95
CA VAL A 181 11.99 -8.27 0.05
C VAL A 181 12.99 -7.74 1.05
N ILE A 182 12.65 -7.81 2.34
CA ILE A 182 13.50 -7.43 3.46
C ILE A 182 13.78 -8.66 4.30
N SER A 183 15.05 -8.88 4.64
CA SER A 183 15.51 -9.92 5.55
C SER A 183 16.61 -9.39 6.46
N ASP A 184 17.14 -10.21 7.35
CA ASP A 184 18.29 -9.89 8.22
C ASP A 184 19.58 -9.64 7.42
N THR A 185 19.67 -10.11 6.17
CA THR A 185 20.81 -9.88 5.28
C THR A 185 20.70 -8.60 4.45
N GLY A 186 19.53 -7.98 4.38
CA GLY A 186 19.30 -6.72 3.66
C GLY A 186 17.96 -6.64 2.94
N ALA A 187 17.85 -5.65 2.04
CA ALA A 187 16.66 -5.43 1.21
C ALA A 187 17.02 -5.56 -0.27
N MET A 188 16.11 -6.15 -1.04
CA MET A 188 16.21 -6.32 -2.50
C MET A 188 14.86 -6.05 -3.15
N SER A 189 14.89 -5.53 -4.38
CA SER A 189 13.71 -5.32 -5.21
C SER A 189 13.77 -6.22 -6.44
N PHE A 190 12.60 -6.68 -6.87
CA PHE A 190 12.41 -7.57 -8.00
C PHE A 190 11.19 -7.13 -8.80
N GLU A 191 11.16 -7.48 -10.07
CA GLU A 191 9.99 -7.38 -10.93
C GLU A 191 9.59 -8.81 -11.32
N VAL A 192 8.34 -9.19 -11.06
CA VAL A 192 7.80 -10.50 -11.41
C VAL A 192 6.74 -10.32 -12.47
N GLU A 193 7.04 -10.77 -13.67
CA GLU A 193 6.15 -10.67 -14.82
C GLU A 193 5.22 -11.90 -14.94
N ARG A 194 4.07 -11.71 -15.53
CA ARG A 194 3.08 -12.75 -15.79
C ARG A 194 3.64 -13.94 -16.59
N ASP A 195 4.53 -13.69 -17.55
CA ASP A 195 5.13 -14.73 -18.39
C ASP A 195 6.30 -15.45 -17.72
N ALA A 196 6.80 -14.92 -16.58
CA ALA A 196 7.82 -15.51 -15.74
C ALA A 196 7.41 -15.45 -14.24
N PRO A 197 6.32 -16.12 -13.83
CA PRO A 197 5.64 -15.87 -12.54
C PRO A 197 6.34 -16.55 -11.36
N THR A 198 7.66 -16.45 -11.28
CA THR A 198 8.42 -17.07 -10.18
C THR A 198 9.53 -16.15 -9.72
N LEU A 199 9.51 -15.79 -8.44
CA LEU A 199 10.55 -15.06 -7.75
C LEU A 199 11.57 -16.03 -7.15
N ASP A 200 12.84 -15.91 -7.54
CA ASP A 200 13.96 -16.69 -6.99
C ASP A 200 14.58 -15.95 -5.78
N LEU A 201 14.49 -16.55 -4.60
CA LEU A 201 15.01 -16.02 -3.34
C LEU A 201 16.31 -16.74 -2.87
N ARG A 202 16.88 -17.59 -3.69
CA ARG A 202 18.12 -18.32 -3.32
C ARG A 202 19.27 -17.37 -3.07
N GLY A 203 19.85 -17.45 -1.88
CA GLY A 203 20.97 -16.60 -1.47
C GLY A 203 20.55 -15.31 -0.73
N MET A 204 19.30 -15.18 -0.38
CA MET A 204 18.80 -14.09 0.47
C MET A 204 18.87 -14.40 1.98
N PHE A 205 19.16 -15.65 2.33
CA PHE A 205 19.25 -16.14 3.71
C PHE A 205 20.60 -16.77 4.00
#